data_158f6649d4a53a6e80f417df5a6edaca
#
_entry.id   158f6649d4a53a6e80f417df5a6edaca
#
_cell.length_a   1.000
_cell.length_b   1.000
_cell.length_c   1.000
_cell.angle_alpha   90.00
_cell.angle_beta   90.00
_cell.angle_gamma   90.00
#
_symmetry.space_group_name_H-M   'P 1'
#
loop_
_entity.id
_entity.type
_entity.pdbx_description
1 polymer ?
#
loop_
_entity_poly.entity_id
_entity_poly.type
_entity_poly.pdbx_seq_one_letter_code
_entity_poly.pdbx_strand_id
1 'polypeptide(L)'
;WNNETDQIDQGACRSCAPNSVSAEASTAPSSCLCAPSYFDALPTDDGPTCAPCPIPGSSCDGAGTTLATLQLQPGFWRASNASIDLRACPDKGSTTPACLGGNGACKAGTTGPMCTVCEDAAFFYDAAGSACAPSSRRGRASGAVVVIVVLSAAALLVAISWRRRSAITDFRVRQAIARLKRLHVAAG
;
A
#
# COMPACT_ATOMS: atom_id res chain seq x y z
N TRP A 1 19.82 -41.84 -3.07
CA TRP A 1 19.26 -42.53 -4.24
C TRP A 1 20.25 -43.56 -4.79
N ASN A 2 19.76 -44.59 -5.38
CA ASN A 2 20.56 -45.67 -6.00
C ASN A 2 19.98 -45.94 -7.39
N ASN A 3 20.82 -45.99 -8.43
CA ASN A 3 20.41 -46.24 -9.81
C ASN A 3 20.52 -47.77 -10.19
N GLU A 4 20.88 -48.64 -9.27
CA GLU A 4 20.97 -50.06 -9.47
C GLU A 4 19.87 -50.78 -8.70
N THR A 5 19.00 -51.49 -9.46
CA THR A 5 17.89 -52.29 -8.96
C THR A 5 18.42 -53.56 -8.38
N ASP A 6 18.79 -53.78 -7.24
CA ASP A 6 19.16 -55.01 -6.51
C ASP A 6 20.42 -54.92 -5.62
N GLN A 7 20.99 -53.70 -5.45
CA GLN A 7 22.13 -53.54 -4.54
C GLN A 7 21.61 -53.22 -3.15
N ILE A 8 21.77 -54.19 -2.23
CA ILE A 8 21.49 -54.03 -0.79
C ILE A 8 22.69 -53.37 -0.08
N ASP A 9 23.76 -53.05 -0.81
CA ASP A 9 24.95 -52.46 -0.25
C ASP A 9 24.79 -50.96 0.00
N GLN A 10 24.80 -50.52 1.26
CA GLN A 10 24.72 -49.10 1.65
C GLN A 10 25.82 -48.24 1.01
N GLY A 11 26.93 -48.84 0.54
CA GLY A 11 27.99 -48.15 -0.19
C GLY A 11 27.63 -47.72 -1.61
N ALA A 12 26.54 -48.23 -2.22
CA ALA A 12 26.07 -47.89 -3.53
C ALA A 12 25.10 -46.67 -3.53
N CYS A 13 24.61 -46.26 -2.37
CA CYS A 13 23.72 -45.08 -2.26
C CYS A 13 24.50 -43.76 -2.42
N ARG A 14 24.05 -42.91 -3.33
CA ARG A 14 24.58 -41.55 -3.47
C ARG A 14 23.77 -40.59 -2.62
N SER A 15 24.43 -39.70 -1.89
CA SER A 15 23.78 -38.66 -1.14
C SER A 15 23.16 -37.63 -2.06
N CYS A 16 22.00 -37.08 -1.70
CA CYS A 16 21.45 -35.88 -2.32
C CYS A 16 22.38 -34.68 -2.10
N ALA A 17 22.18 -33.62 -2.90
CA ALA A 17 22.85 -32.34 -2.73
C ALA A 17 22.63 -31.77 -1.31
N PRO A 18 23.48 -30.85 -0.83
CA PRO A 18 23.27 -30.19 0.47
C PRO A 18 21.87 -29.59 0.59
N ASN A 19 21.28 -29.70 1.79
CA ASN A 19 19.94 -29.20 2.12
C ASN A 19 18.80 -29.85 1.30
N SER A 20 19.02 -31.04 0.76
CA SER A 20 17.99 -31.82 0.09
C SER A 20 17.85 -33.22 0.69
N VAL A 21 16.68 -33.79 0.51
CA VAL A 21 16.29 -35.13 1.02
C VAL A 21 15.60 -35.90 -0.10
N SER A 22 15.63 -37.22 -0.01
CA SER A 22 14.84 -38.07 -0.90
C SER A 22 14.04 -39.06 -0.09
N ALA A 23 12.98 -39.60 -0.68
CA ALA A 23 12.25 -40.72 -0.12
C ALA A 23 13.13 -42.00 -0.14
N GLU A 24 12.79 -42.98 0.71
CA GLU A 24 13.39 -44.29 0.66
C GLU A 24 13.21 -44.95 -0.73
N ALA A 25 14.16 -45.75 -1.13
CA ALA A 25 14.16 -46.41 -2.44
C ALA A 25 14.18 -45.48 -3.65
N SER A 26 14.61 -44.26 -3.51
CA SER A 26 14.82 -43.35 -4.61
C SER A 26 15.97 -43.80 -5.50
N THR A 27 15.76 -43.85 -6.83
CA THR A 27 16.71 -44.35 -7.80
C THR A 27 17.31 -43.31 -8.75
N ALA A 28 16.86 -42.07 -8.67
CA ALA A 28 17.32 -40.99 -9.53
C ALA A 28 17.71 -39.72 -8.76
N PRO A 29 18.66 -38.90 -9.26
CA PRO A 29 19.00 -37.61 -8.68
C PRO A 29 17.81 -36.66 -8.61
N SER A 30 16.91 -36.70 -9.58
CA SER A 30 15.68 -35.90 -9.63
C SER A 30 14.66 -36.24 -8.54
N SER A 31 14.87 -37.37 -7.80
CA SER A 31 14.07 -37.71 -6.63
C SER A 31 14.54 -36.96 -5.36
N CYS A 32 15.67 -36.25 -5.41
CA CYS A 32 16.09 -35.37 -4.34
C CYS A 32 15.24 -34.09 -4.35
N LEU A 33 14.71 -33.72 -3.20
CA LEU A 33 13.86 -32.56 -3.01
C LEU A 33 14.50 -31.64 -1.97
N CYS A 34 14.40 -30.33 -2.12
CA CYS A 34 14.87 -29.41 -1.09
C CYS A 34 14.17 -29.68 0.25
N ALA A 35 14.93 -29.72 1.32
CA ALA A 35 14.42 -29.89 2.69
C ALA A 35 13.53 -28.68 3.09
N PRO A 36 12.68 -28.82 4.13
CA PRO A 36 11.97 -27.67 4.70
C PRO A 36 12.93 -26.52 5.04
N SER A 37 12.45 -25.30 4.90
CA SER A 37 13.21 -24.03 4.99
C SER A 37 14.14 -23.74 3.81
N TYR A 38 14.12 -24.58 2.78
CA TYR A 38 14.83 -24.35 1.51
C TYR A 38 13.88 -24.47 0.35
N PHE A 39 14.22 -23.81 -0.76
CA PHE A 39 13.50 -23.93 -2.03
C PHE A 39 14.48 -24.23 -3.16
N ASP A 40 14.00 -24.90 -4.20
CA ASP A 40 14.77 -25.14 -5.41
C ASP A 40 14.80 -23.88 -6.28
N ALA A 41 15.96 -23.21 -6.33
CA ALA A 41 16.16 -21.99 -7.08
C ALA A 41 16.37 -22.24 -8.59
N LEU A 42 16.91 -23.40 -8.97
CA LEU A 42 17.23 -23.79 -10.34
C LEU A 42 17.03 -25.29 -10.49
N PRO A 43 15.81 -25.74 -10.76
CA PRO A 43 15.55 -27.18 -10.99
C PRO A 43 16.30 -27.67 -12.22
N THR A 44 17.07 -28.77 -12.05
CA THR A 44 17.82 -29.44 -13.12
C THR A 44 17.61 -30.95 -13.05
N ASP A 45 17.93 -31.66 -14.14
CA ASP A 45 17.85 -33.12 -14.15
C ASP A 45 18.89 -33.78 -13.23
N ASP A 46 19.96 -33.06 -12.89
CA ASP A 46 21.03 -33.54 -11.97
C ASP A 46 20.66 -33.37 -10.49
N GLY A 47 19.48 -32.82 -10.18
CA GLY A 47 18.96 -32.59 -8.85
C GLY A 47 18.72 -31.13 -8.52
N PRO A 48 18.16 -30.84 -7.32
CA PRO A 48 17.77 -29.49 -6.94
C PRO A 48 18.96 -28.64 -6.51
N THR A 49 18.87 -27.35 -6.76
CA THR A 49 19.76 -26.32 -6.19
C THR A 49 19.06 -25.63 -5.02
N CYS A 50 19.26 -26.16 -3.81
CA CYS A 50 18.53 -25.70 -2.63
C CYS A 50 19.13 -24.42 -2.04
N ALA A 51 18.39 -23.32 -2.15
CA ALA A 51 18.67 -22.04 -1.53
C ALA A 51 17.81 -21.83 -0.28
N PRO A 52 18.28 -21.05 0.72
CA PRO A 52 17.46 -20.70 1.88
C PRO A 52 16.18 -19.96 1.46
N CYS A 53 15.06 -20.29 2.13
CA CYS A 53 13.80 -19.62 1.91
C CYS A 53 13.93 -18.09 2.13
N PRO A 54 13.44 -17.24 1.23
CA PRO A 54 13.54 -15.77 1.38
C PRO A 54 12.62 -15.29 2.50
N ILE A 55 13.21 -14.91 3.62
CA ILE A 55 12.54 -14.40 4.82
C ILE A 55 12.98 -12.95 5.06
N PRO A 56 12.06 -12.04 5.40
CA PRO A 56 10.61 -12.23 5.56
C PRO A 56 9.88 -12.18 4.22
N GLY A 57 8.73 -12.83 4.13
CA GLY A 57 7.81 -12.67 2.99
C GLY A 57 7.36 -13.97 2.35
N SER A 58 8.03 -15.07 2.63
CA SER A 58 7.60 -16.39 2.14
C SER A 58 7.76 -17.46 3.21
N SER A 59 7.19 -18.65 2.95
CA SER A 59 7.40 -19.85 3.74
C SER A 59 7.73 -21.03 2.83
N CYS A 60 8.62 -21.93 3.33
CA CYS A 60 9.03 -23.16 2.69
C CYS A 60 8.89 -24.31 3.71
N ASP A 61 7.68 -24.54 4.20
CA ASP A 61 7.41 -25.46 5.30
C ASP A 61 7.47 -26.93 4.84
N GLY A 62 7.25 -27.18 3.55
CA GLY A 62 7.31 -28.52 2.95
C GLY A 62 8.59 -28.80 2.20
N ALA A 63 9.00 -30.08 2.16
CA ALA A 63 10.06 -30.51 1.24
C ALA A 63 9.61 -30.38 -0.23
N GLY A 64 10.55 -30.09 -1.13
CA GLY A 64 10.29 -29.93 -2.55
C GLY A 64 9.66 -28.60 -2.96
N THR A 65 9.71 -27.58 -2.09
CA THR A 65 9.32 -26.23 -2.48
C THR A 65 10.24 -25.76 -3.61
N THR A 66 9.64 -25.27 -4.70
CA THR A 66 10.33 -24.64 -5.85
C THR A 66 10.05 -23.16 -5.87
N LEU A 67 10.79 -22.38 -6.66
CA LEU A 67 10.49 -20.97 -6.85
C LEU A 67 9.04 -20.73 -7.33
N ALA A 68 8.53 -21.60 -8.20
CA ALA A 68 7.17 -21.50 -8.72
C ALA A 68 6.09 -21.77 -7.66
N THR A 69 6.34 -22.72 -6.74
CA THR A 69 5.38 -23.13 -5.70
C THR A 69 5.58 -22.42 -4.37
N LEU A 70 6.59 -21.52 -4.28
CA LEU A 70 6.89 -20.73 -3.08
C LEU A 70 5.66 -19.96 -2.61
N GLN A 71 5.25 -20.18 -1.36
CA GLN A 71 4.09 -19.52 -0.75
C GLN A 71 4.49 -18.17 -0.15
N LEU A 72 3.75 -17.11 -0.49
CA LEU A 72 3.94 -15.79 0.09
C LEU A 72 3.19 -15.67 1.42
N GLN A 73 3.77 -14.93 2.35
CA GLN A 73 3.06 -14.52 3.56
C GLN A 73 2.07 -13.37 3.24
N PRO A 74 0.95 -13.24 3.99
CA PRO A 74 0.07 -12.08 3.86
C PRO A 74 0.84 -10.76 4.01
N GLY A 75 0.51 -9.76 3.19
CA GLY A 75 1.22 -8.49 3.14
C GLY A 75 2.47 -8.48 2.26
N PHE A 76 2.75 -9.57 1.52
CA PHE A 76 3.84 -9.62 0.54
C PHE A 76 3.33 -9.93 -0.86
N TRP A 77 4.06 -9.46 -1.84
CA TRP A 77 3.76 -9.57 -3.26
C TRP A 77 5.04 -9.83 -4.06
N ARG A 78 4.90 -10.50 -5.21
CA ARG A 78 5.96 -10.67 -6.23
C ARG A 78 5.39 -10.49 -7.63
N ALA A 79 6.24 -10.07 -8.57
CA ALA A 79 5.80 -9.79 -9.94
C ALA A 79 5.36 -11.05 -10.72
N SER A 80 5.95 -12.19 -10.42
CA SER A 80 5.60 -13.48 -11.01
C SER A 80 6.08 -14.63 -10.12
N ASN A 81 5.60 -15.85 -10.41
CA ASN A 81 6.05 -17.06 -9.72
C ASN A 81 7.51 -17.46 -10.07
N ALA A 82 8.11 -16.80 -11.05
CA ALA A 82 9.53 -16.96 -11.40
C ALA A 82 10.43 -15.89 -10.74
N SER A 83 9.87 -14.96 -9.96
CA SER A 83 10.63 -13.89 -9.31
C SER A 83 10.90 -14.22 -7.85
N ILE A 84 12.16 -14.05 -7.43
CA ILE A 84 12.59 -14.10 -6.03
C ILE A 84 12.46 -12.73 -5.32
N ASP A 85 12.21 -11.64 -6.08
CA ASP A 85 12.04 -10.29 -5.52
C ASP A 85 10.69 -10.18 -4.82
N LEU A 86 10.70 -10.34 -3.50
CA LEU A 86 9.53 -10.22 -2.63
C LEU A 86 9.44 -8.79 -2.10
N ARG A 87 8.29 -8.15 -2.29
CA ARG A 87 8.03 -6.78 -1.86
C ARG A 87 6.93 -6.72 -0.83
N ALA A 88 7.14 -5.93 0.23
CA ALA A 88 6.10 -5.65 1.21
C ALA A 88 5.04 -4.74 0.59
N CYS A 89 3.77 -5.09 0.76
CA CYS A 89 2.65 -4.25 0.37
C CYS A 89 2.50 -3.06 1.32
N PRO A 90 1.96 -1.91 0.88
CA PRO A 90 1.86 -0.69 1.69
C PRO A 90 1.11 -0.88 3.01
N ASP A 91 0.19 -1.82 3.06
CA ASP A 91 -0.68 -2.15 4.19
C ASP A 91 -0.29 -3.45 4.90
N LYS A 92 0.97 -3.89 4.76
CA LYS A 92 1.50 -5.14 5.36
C LYS A 92 1.18 -5.31 6.86
N GLY A 93 1.07 -4.20 7.61
CA GLY A 93 0.75 -4.23 9.04
C GLY A 93 -0.76 -4.34 9.34
N SER A 94 -1.62 -4.34 8.33
CA SER A 94 -3.07 -4.50 8.51
C SER A 94 -3.42 -5.93 8.91
N THR A 95 -4.51 -6.09 9.66
CA THR A 95 -5.09 -7.42 9.96
C THR A 95 -5.64 -8.12 8.72
N THR A 96 -6.02 -7.35 7.70
CA THR A 96 -6.51 -7.85 6.42
C THR A 96 -5.86 -7.11 5.26
N PRO A 97 -4.57 -7.41 4.97
CA PRO A 97 -3.84 -6.71 3.90
C PRO A 97 -4.45 -7.00 2.53
N ALA A 98 -4.27 -6.06 1.60
CA ALA A 98 -4.72 -6.25 0.21
C ALA A 98 -3.95 -7.37 -0.50
N CYS A 99 -2.70 -7.60 -0.11
CA CYS A 99 -1.91 -8.74 -0.56
C CYS A 99 -2.19 -9.95 0.33
N LEU A 100 -2.96 -10.91 -0.18
CA LEU A 100 -3.42 -12.06 0.62
C LEU A 100 -2.33 -13.11 0.87
N GLY A 101 -1.18 -13.01 0.20
CA GLY A 101 -0.14 -14.03 0.27
C GLY A 101 -0.46 -15.24 -0.61
N GLY A 102 0.01 -16.42 -0.22
CA GLY A 102 -0.14 -17.65 -1.01
C GLY A 102 0.53 -17.53 -2.37
N ASN A 103 -0.24 -17.68 -3.44
CA ASN A 103 0.25 -17.53 -4.82
C ASN A 103 0.36 -16.06 -5.30
N GLY A 104 0.25 -15.08 -4.40
CA GLY A 104 0.30 -13.67 -4.75
C GLY A 104 -1.05 -13.06 -5.11
N ALA A 105 -2.14 -13.65 -4.63
CA ALA A 105 -3.49 -13.15 -4.86
C ALA A 105 -3.73 -11.79 -4.19
N CYS A 106 -4.48 -10.94 -4.87
CA CYS A 106 -4.99 -9.69 -4.32
C CYS A 106 -6.37 -9.88 -3.70
N LYS A 107 -6.69 -9.05 -2.72
CA LYS A 107 -8.04 -8.94 -2.15
C LYS A 107 -9.03 -8.49 -3.22
N ALA A 108 -10.26 -8.98 -3.17
CA ALA A 108 -11.32 -8.61 -4.12
C ALA A 108 -11.46 -7.08 -4.26
N GLY A 109 -11.58 -6.61 -5.50
CA GLY A 109 -11.65 -5.19 -5.85
C GLY A 109 -10.28 -4.50 -5.99
N THR A 110 -9.17 -5.22 -5.69
CA THR A 110 -7.80 -4.72 -5.89
C THR A 110 -7.02 -5.60 -6.83
N THR A 111 -6.10 -5.02 -7.59
CA THR A 111 -5.29 -5.70 -8.60
C THR A 111 -3.93 -5.01 -8.79
N GLY A 112 -3.14 -5.49 -9.73
CA GLY A 112 -1.87 -4.87 -10.13
C GLY A 112 -0.73 -5.01 -9.13
N PRO A 113 0.37 -4.27 -9.34
CA PRO A 113 1.54 -4.36 -8.48
C PRO A 113 1.20 -4.03 -7.02
N MET A 114 1.65 -4.90 -6.10
CA MET A 114 1.41 -4.76 -4.66
C MET A 114 -0.08 -4.60 -4.28
N CYS A 115 -1.01 -5.02 -5.18
CA CYS A 115 -2.46 -4.92 -4.98
C CYS A 115 -2.97 -3.50 -4.69
N THR A 116 -2.33 -2.47 -5.26
CA THR A 116 -2.63 -1.06 -5.01
C THR A 116 -3.48 -0.40 -6.10
N VAL A 117 -3.88 -1.15 -7.11
CA VAL A 117 -4.75 -0.68 -8.19
C VAL A 117 -6.17 -1.15 -7.92
N CYS A 118 -7.14 -0.23 -8.00
CA CYS A 118 -8.55 -0.60 -7.92
C CYS A 118 -9.05 -1.12 -9.27
N GLU A 119 -9.86 -2.17 -9.27
CA GLU A 119 -10.48 -2.70 -10.49
C GLU A 119 -11.46 -1.70 -11.12
N ASP A 120 -12.16 -0.91 -10.30
CA ASP A 120 -13.02 0.18 -10.76
C ASP A 120 -12.25 1.50 -10.74
N ALA A 121 -12.16 2.16 -11.91
CA ALA A 121 -11.46 3.43 -12.09
C ALA A 121 -12.06 4.62 -11.30
N ALA A 122 -13.31 4.49 -10.81
CA ALA A 122 -13.93 5.49 -9.93
C ALA A 122 -13.41 5.45 -8.49
N PHE A 123 -12.60 4.45 -8.16
CA PHE A 123 -12.05 4.24 -6.82
C PHE A 123 -10.54 4.48 -6.81
N PHE A 124 -10.00 4.82 -5.64
CA PHE A 124 -8.56 4.86 -5.39
C PHE A 124 -8.22 3.95 -4.20
N TYR A 125 -7.02 3.41 -4.21
CA TYR A 125 -6.55 2.57 -3.11
C TYR A 125 -6.23 3.41 -1.87
N ASP A 126 -6.85 3.08 -0.75
CA ASP A 126 -6.57 3.65 0.57
C ASP A 126 -5.76 2.64 1.40
N ALA A 127 -4.48 2.91 1.58
CA ALA A 127 -3.58 2.03 2.33
C ALA A 127 -3.94 1.93 3.82
N ALA A 128 -4.56 2.96 4.41
CA ALA A 128 -4.97 2.95 5.81
C ALA A 128 -6.16 1.99 6.05
N GLY A 129 -7.06 1.90 5.07
CA GLY A 129 -8.21 0.99 5.11
C GLY A 129 -7.95 -0.34 4.41
N SER A 130 -6.79 -0.55 3.77
CA SER A 130 -6.48 -1.73 2.94
C SER A 130 -7.58 -2.06 1.94
N ALA A 131 -8.17 -1.03 1.31
CA ALA A 131 -9.34 -1.16 0.44
C ALA A 131 -9.43 -0.03 -0.58
N CYS A 132 -10.25 -0.24 -1.61
CA CYS A 132 -10.59 0.76 -2.59
C CYS A 132 -11.70 1.70 -2.07
N ALA A 133 -11.45 3.01 -2.05
CA ALA A 133 -12.38 4.04 -1.61
C ALA A 133 -12.83 4.91 -2.80
N PRO A 134 -14.10 5.39 -2.84
CA PRO A 134 -14.60 6.20 -3.94
C PRO A 134 -13.89 7.56 -4.00
N SER A 135 -13.45 7.95 -5.18
CA SER A 135 -12.69 9.20 -5.43
C SER A 135 -13.50 10.48 -5.20
N SER A 136 -14.83 10.40 -5.18
CA SER A 136 -15.73 11.56 -5.10
C SER A 136 -15.80 12.27 -3.74
N ARG A 137 -15.26 11.68 -2.66
CA ARG A 137 -15.42 12.25 -1.31
C ARG A 137 -14.38 13.31 -0.92
N ARG A 138 -13.19 13.33 -1.51
CA ARG A 138 -12.10 14.20 -1.03
C ARG A 138 -12.06 15.60 -1.69
N GLY A 139 -12.66 15.79 -2.87
CA GLY A 139 -12.57 17.04 -3.62
C GLY A 139 -13.71 18.04 -3.39
N ARG A 140 -14.92 17.59 -3.04
CA ARG A 140 -16.10 18.47 -2.98
C ARG A 140 -16.27 19.25 -1.68
N ALA A 141 -15.90 18.67 -0.55
CA ALA A 141 -16.05 19.35 0.74
C ALA A 141 -15.03 20.48 0.95
N SER A 142 -13.81 20.32 0.44
CA SER A 142 -12.74 21.33 0.61
C SER A 142 -12.97 22.58 -0.23
N GLY A 143 -13.48 22.46 -1.46
CA GLY A 143 -13.79 23.61 -2.32
C GLY A 143 -14.95 24.45 -1.80
N ALA A 144 -16.04 23.83 -1.34
CA ALA A 144 -17.18 24.54 -0.77
C ALA A 144 -16.81 25.30 0.52
N VAL A 145 -16.02 24.72 1.39
CA VAL A 145 -15.56 25.38 2.64
C VAL A 145 -14.68 26.58 2.32
N VAL A 146 -13.75 26.48 1.37
CA VAL A 146 -12.91 27.61 0.94
C VAL A 146 -13.75 28.74 0.37
N VAL A 147 -14.72 28.44 -0.50
CA VAL A 147 -15.62 29.46 -1.06
C VAL A 147 -16.44 30.15 0.02
N ILE A 148 -17.00 29.42 0.98
CA ILE A 148 -17.78 30.01 2.08
C ILE A 148 -16.89 30.90 2.94
N VAL A 149 -15.67 30.50 3.27
CA VAL A 149 -14.73 31.31 4.06
C VAL A 149 -14.34 32.58 3.31
N VAL A 150 -14.06 32.52 2.02
CA VAL A 150 -13.72 33.71 1.22
C VAL A 150 -14.90 34.66 1.12
N LEU A 151 -16.11 34.19 0.86
CA LEU A 151 -17.31 35.01 0.79
C LEU A 151 -17.65 35.67 2.13
N SER A 152 -17.53 34.97 3.24
CA SER A 152 -17.76 35.52 4.58
C SER A 152 -16.73 36.59 4.93
N ALA A 153 -15.44 36.39 4.62
CA ALA A 153 -14.39 37.38 4.83
C ALA A 153 -14.64 38.63 3.98
N ALA A 154 -15.04 38.51 2.70
CA ALA A 154 -15.38 39.62 1.83
C ALA A 154 -16.59 40.42 2.36
N ALA A 155 -17.65 39.74 2.81
CA ALA A 155 -18.83 40.39 3.39
C ALA A 155 -18.46 41.18 4.67
N LEU A 156 -17.57 40.63 5.51
CA LEU A 156 -17.10 41.30 6.71
C LEU A 156 -16.31 42.57 6.39
N LEU A 157 -15.43 42.52 5.40
CA LEU A 157 -14.67 43.69 4.95
C LEU A 157 -15.58 44.77 4.38
N VAL A 158 -16.62 44.42 3.61
CA VAL A 158 -17.61 45.36 3.12
C VAL A 158 -18.39 46.01 4.29
N ALA A 159 -18.83 45.22 5.25
CA ALA A 159 -19.52 45.72 6.44
C ALA A 159 -18.67 46.70 7.26
N ILE A 160 -17.39 46.39 7.47
CA ILE A 160 -16.44 47.26 8.17
C ILE A 160 -16.21 48.54 7.39
N SER A 161 -16.07 48.47 6.07
CA SER A 161 -15.88 49.67 5.24
C SER A 161 -17.13 50.58 5.22
N TRP A 162 -18.30 50.01 5.23
CA TRP A 162 -19.56 50.74 5.37
C TRP A 162 -19.69 51.44 6.72
N ARG A 163 -19.43 50.73 7.80
CA ARG A 163 -19.42 51.34 9.16
C ARG A 163 -18.44 52.48 9.29
N ARG A 164 -17.23 52.36 8.71
CA ARG A 164 -16.25 53.44 8.70
C ARG A 164 -16.71 54.64 7.89
N ARG A 165 -17.36 54.45 6.74
CA ARG A 165 -17.89 55.53 5.94
C ARG A 165 -19.04 56.27 6.63
N SER A 166 -19.98 55.57 7.26
CA SER A 166 -21.08 56.18 8.00
C SER A 166 -20.56 56.97 9.23
N ALA A 167 -19.58 56.46 9.97
CA ALA A 167 -18.99 57.19 11.09
C ALA A 167 -18.28 58.50 10.65
N ILE A 168 -17.63 58.51 9.48
CA ILE A 168 -16.97 59.72 8.92
C ILE A 168 -18.00 60.73 8.45
N THR A 169 -19.11 60.29 7.85
CA THR A 169 -20.18 61.21 7.44
C THR A 169 -20.88 61.86 8.65
N ASP A 170 -21.20 61.06 9.69
CA ASP A 170 -21.80 61.56 10.91
C ASP A 170 -20.88 62.58 11.67
N PHE A 171 -19.59 62.31 11.67
CA PHE A 171 -18.61 63.25 12.26
C PHE A 171 -18.54 64.55 11.52
N ARG A 172 -18.53 64.55 10.17
CA ARG A 172 -18.54 65.74 9.32
C ARG A 172 -19.80 66.57 9.51
N VAL A 173 -20.97 65.89 9.55
CA VAL A 173 -22.26 66.55 9.80
C VAL A 173 -22.29 67.23 11.16
N ARG A 174 -21.86 66.55 12.21
CA ARG A 174 -21.77 67.13 13.57
C ARG A 174 -20.84 68.32 13.62
N GLN A 175 -19.70 68.31 12.95
CA GLN A 175 -18.80 69.47 12.88
C GLN A 175 -19.40 70.62 12.12
N ALA A 176 -20.12 70.38 11.02
CA ALA A 176 -20.81 71.43 10.26
C ALA A 176 -21.91 72.09 11.11
N ILE A 177 -22.72 71.34 11.84
CA ILE A 177 -23.77 71.85 12.72
C ILE A 177 -23.12 72.68 13.89
N ALA A 178 -22.01 72.21 14.45
CA ALA A 178 -21.32 72.96 15.50
C ALA A 178 -20.72 74.30 15.03
N ARG A 179 -20.24 74.38 13.77
CA ARG A 179 -19.78 75.63 13.15
C ARG A 179 -20.93 76.60 12.88
N LEU A 180 -22.07 76.14 12.39
CA LEU A 180 -23.26 76.96 12.18
C LEU A 180 -23.78 77.53 13.50
N LYS A 181 -23.84 76.75 14.56
CA LYS A 181 -24.26 77.23 15.87
C LYS A 181 -23.32 78.34 16.42
N ARG A 182 -21.99 78.25 16.22
CA ARG A 182 -21.06 79.28 16.62
C ARG A 182 -21.24 80.59 15.84
N LEU A 183 -21.54 80.52 14.56
CA LEU A 183 -21.81 81.71 13.71
C LEU A 183 -23.11 82.39 14.12
N HIS A 184 -24.11 81.64 14.52
CA HIS A 184 -25.42 82.21 14.92
C HIS A 184 -25.30 82.94 16.29
N VAL A 185 -24.48 82.46 17.21
CA VAL A 185 -24.22 83.11 18.52
C VAL A 185 -23.32 84.36 18.37
N ALA A 186 -22.51 84.49 17.34
CA ALA A 186 -21.63 85.63 17.12
C ALA A 186 -22.32 86.79 16.34
N ALA A 187 -23.53 86.55 15.80
CA ALA A 187 -24.29 87.57 15.00
C ALA A 187 -25.48 88.20 15.75
N GLY A 188 -25.73 87.79 17.01
CA GLY A 188 -26.71 88.41 17.92
C GLY A 188 -26.05 89.08 19.08
#